data_f1a32a1379121264b1b1e2ff9ae6253e
#
_entry.id   f1a32a1379121264b1b1e2ff9ae6253e
#
_cell.length_a   1.000
_cell.length_b   1.000
_cell.length_c   1.000
_cell.angle_alpha   90.00
_cell.angle_beta   90.00
_cell.angle_gamma   90.00
#
_symmetry.space_group_name_H-M   'P 1'
#
loop_
_entity.id
_entity.type
_entity.pdbx_description
1 polymer ?
#
loop_
_entity_poly.entity_id
_entity_poly.type
_entity_poly.pdbx_seq_one_letter_code
_entity_poly.pdbx_strand_id
1 'polypeptide(L)'
;MDLTEAEDIKKRWQEYTEELYEKNLHNPDNHDGVNTHLEPDFLECKVKWALGSITMNKASGADGIPVELCQILKDDAVKVLHSICRQIWKTQQWPQDWKRSAFIPIPKKSNAKECSNYHTIALISQTSKVMLKILQARLQEHMNCEIPDIHAGFRKGRGTRDQIANIY
;
A
#
# COMPACT_ATOMS: atom_id res chain seq x y z
N MET A 1 15.20 -1.16 29.59
CA MET A 1 15.88 0.14 29.41
C MET A 1 14.76 1.17 29.34
N ASP A 2 14.62 2.01 30.36
CA ASP A 2 13.59 3.05 30.35
C ASP A 2 14.14 4.24 29.56
N LEU A 3 13.70 4.37 28.31
CA LEU A 3 14.03 5.50 27.45
C LEU A 3 13.12 6.67 27.84
N THR A 4 13.72 7.76 28.28
CA THR A 4 12.99 8.95 28.77
C THR A 4 13.03 10.10 27.77
N GLU A 5 13.97 10.12 26.85
CA GLU A 5 14.10 11.16 25.85
C GLU A 5 13.43 10.79 24.53
N ALA A 6 12.70 11.73 23.92
CA ALA A 6 11.95 11.53 22.70
C ALA A 6 12.84 11.06 21.52
N GLU A 7 14.08 11.55 21.45
CA GLU A 7 15.03 11.17 20.40
C GLU A 7 15.49 9.71 20.55
N ASP A 8 15.74 9.23 21.79
CA ASP A 8 16.11 7.85 22.05
C ASP A 8 14.97 6.88 21.71
N ILE A 9 13.74 7.27 22.03
CA ILE A 9 12.55 6.50 21.68
C ILE A 9 12.43 6.41 20.16
N LYS A 10 12.59 7.52 19.44
CA LYS A 10 12.53 7.58 17.98
C LYS A 10 13.62 6.73 17.34
N LYS A 11 14.86 6.83 17.84
CA LYS A 11 15.99 6.03 17.35
C LYS A 11 15.73 4.53 17.55
N ARG A 12 15.20 4.13 18.71
CA ARG A 12 14.88 2.72 18.98
C ARG A 12 13.77 2.20 18.05
N TRP A 13 12.78 3.03 17.73
CA TRP A 13 11.76 2.66 16.76
C TRP A 13 12.33 2.53 15.35
N GLN A 14 13.24 3.41 14.96
CA GLN A 14 13.91 3.31 13.67
C GLN A 14 14.69 2.00 13.55
N GLU A 15 15.56 1.70 14.51
CA GLU A 15 16.32 0.44 14.57
C GLU A 15 15.41 -0.79 14.48
N TYR A 16 14.32 -0.80 15.26
CA TYR A 16 13.38 -1.92 15.26
C TYR A 16 12.67 -2.10 13.92
N THR A 17 12.24 -1.03 13.27
CA THR A 17 11.59 -1.11 11.97
C THR A 17 12.57 -1.52 10.87
N GLU A 18 13.78 -1.01 10.86
CA GLU A 18 14.84 -1.43 9.94
C GLU A 18 15.11 -2.92 10.07
N GLU A 19 15.37 -3.42 11.28
CA GLU A 19 15.60 -4.85 11.52
C GLU A 19 14.43 -5.73 11.11
N LEU A 20 13.18 -5.29 11.34
CA LEU A 20 11.97 -6.03 11.00
C LEU A 20 11.79 -6.18 9.48
N TYR A 21 12.11 -5.13 8.72
CA TYR A 21 11.91 -5.11 7.28
C TYR A 21 13.12 -5.58 6.48
N GLU A 22 14.35 -5.38 6.96
CA GLU A 22 15.55 -5.93 6.31
C GLU A 22 15.56 -7.47 6.31
N LYS A 23 15.09 -8.12 7.37
CA LYS A 23 14.95 -9.58 7.41
C LYS A 23 14.01 -10.15 6.35
N ASN A 24 13.12 -9.32 5.80
CA ASN A 24 12.15 -9.72 4.78
C ASN A 24 12.53 -9.28 3.35
N LEU A 25 13.63 -8.53 3.21
CA LEU A 25 14.21 -8.19 1.91
C LEU A 25 15.08 -9.35 1.41
N HIS A 26 14.47 -10.52 1.19
CA HIS A 26 15.06 -11.48 0.27
C HIS A 26 15.05 -10.81 -1.10
N ASN A 27 16.28 -10.71 -1.66
CA ASN A 27 16.59 -10.20 -3.00
C ASN A 27 15.42 -10.47 -3.94
N PRO A 28 14.77 -9.46 -4.52
CA PRO A 28 13.92 -9.72 -5.66
C PRO A 28 14.85 -10.25 -6.75
N ASP A 29 14.74 -11.55 -7.00
CA ASP A 29 15.40 -12.16 -8.15
C ASP A 29 15.22 -11.25 -9.35
N ASN A 30 16.29 -11.05 -10.09
CA ASN A 30 16.29 -10.41 -11.39
C ASN A 30 15.19 -11.04 -12.24
N HIS A 31 14.02 -10.45 -12.22
CA HIS A 31 13.01 -10.73 -13.21
C HIS A 31 13.47 -10.07 -14.51
N ASP A 32 14.27 -10.82 -15.25
CA ASP A 32 14.54 -10.55 -16.66
C ASP A 32 13.20 -10.38 -17.38
N GLY A 33 12.98 -9.16 -17.84
CA GLY A 33 12.11 -8.89 -18.95
C GLY A 33 10.65 -9.31 -18.82
N VAL A 34 9.88 -8.70 -17.91
CA VAL A 34 8.43 -8.66 -18.09
C VAL A 34 8.16 -7.94 -19.41
N ASN A 35 7.58 -8.66 -20.37
CA ASN A 35 7.11 -8.11 -21.62
C ASN A 35 6.13 -6.96 -21.36
N THR A 36 6.62 -5.74 -21.37
CA THR A 36 5.83 -4.52 -21.15
C THR A 36 4.89 -4.19 -22.31
N HIS A 37 4.86 -5.03 -23.35
CA HIS A 37 4.13 -4.78 -24.59
C HIS A 37 2.61 -5.02 -24.52
N LEU A 38 2.07 -5.59 -23.44
CA LEU A 38 0.66 -5.99 -23.38
C LEU A 38 -0.17 -5.27 -22.31
N GLU A 39 0.45 -4.43 -21.47
CA GLU A 39 -0.32 -3.77 -20.43
C GLU A 39 -0.92 -2.44 -20.88
N PRO A 40 -2.25 -2.27 -20.75
CA PRO A 40 -2.93 -1.05 -21.18
C PRO A 40 -2.44 0.16 -20.37
N ASP A 41 -2.29 1.28 -21.07
CA ASP A 41 -1.91 2.58 -20.50
C ASP A 41 -2.88 2.98 -19.34
N PHE A 42 -2.43 3.86 -18.44
CA PHE A 42 -3.29 4.40 -17.39
C PHE A 42 -4.34 5.32 -18.02
N LEU A 43 -5.61 4.97 -17.86
CA LEU A 43 -6.72 5.77 -18.34
C LEU A 43 -7.20 6.74 -17.25
N GLU A 44 -7.56 7.95 -17.65
CA GLU A 44 -8.06 8.99 -16.74
C GLU A 44 -9.33 8.54 -15.99
N CYS A 45 -10.23 7.81 -16.65
CA CYS A 45 -11.42 7.26 -16.02
C CYS A 45 -11.09 6.27 -14.87
N LYS A 46 -10.02 5.48 -14.99
CA LYS A 46 -9.56 4.59 -13.93
C LYS A 46 -8.99 5.37 -12.74
N VAL A 47 -8.28 6.48 -12.99
CA VAL A 47 -7.81 7.38 -11.94
C VAL A 47 -8.98 8.02 -11.20
N LYS A 48 -9.99 8.50 -11.94
CA LYS A 48 -11.22 9.06 -11.37
C LYS A 48 -11.98 8.04 -10.52
N TRP A 49 -12.13 6.83 -11.00
CA TRP A 49 -12.73 5.72 -10.26
C TRP A 49 -11.93 5.39 -8.98
N ALA A 50 -10.61 5.26 -9.09
CA ALA A 50 -9.75 4.93 -7.95
C ALA A 50 -9.82 6.04 -6.88
N LEU A 51 -9.72 7.31 -7.27
CA LEU A 51 -9.85 8.45 -6.37
C LEU A 51 -11.19 8.43 -5.63
N GLY A 52 -12.30 8.19 -6.34
CA GLY A 52 -13.64 8.10 -5.74
C GLY A 52 -13.83 6.90 -4.80
N SER A 53 -13.00 5.86 -4.95
CA SER A 53 -13.04 4.66 -4.10
C SER A 53 -12.22 4.76 -2.80
N ILE A 54 -11.42 5.82 -2.63
CA ILE A 54 -10.62 6.03 -1.42
C ILE A 54 -11.52 6.58 -0.32
N THR A 55 -11.45 5.95 0.85
CA THR A 55 -12.24 6.34 2.02
C THR A 55 -11.77 7.68 2.55
N MET A 56 -12.72 8.58 2.80
CA MET A 56 -12.49 9.90 3.44
C MET A 56 -12.21 9.78 4.93
N ASN A 57 -11.80 10.89 5.54
CA ASN A 57 -11.52 11.01 6.96
C ASN A 57 -10.45 10.02 7.46
N LYS A 58 -9.45 9.75 6.63
CA LYS A 58 -8.27 8.95 6.97
C LYS A 58 -7.05 9.86 7.12
N ALA A 59 -6.16 9.46 8.02
CA ALA A 59 -4.90 10.17 8.20
C ALA A 59 -4.13 10.28 6.88
N SER A 60 -3.54 11.44 6.62
CA SER A 60 -2.61 11.68 5.51
C SER A 60 -1.34 10.86 5.70
N GLY A 61 -0.61 10.61 4.61
CA GLY A 61 0.72 10.03 4.67
C GLY A 61 1.78 11.04 5.11
N ALA A 62 3.05 10.69 4.90
CA ALA A 62 4.18 11.56 5.21
C ALA A 62 4.19 12.88 4.42
N ASP A 63 3.49 12.94 3.30
CA ASP A 63 3.29 14.12 2.45
C ASP A 63 2.30 15.15 3.04
N GLY A 64 1.55 14.78 4.07
CA GLY A 64 0.55 15.64 4.70
C GLY A 64 -0.67 15.96 3.83
N ILE A 65 -0.82 15.34 2.64
CA ILE A 65 -1.90 15.62 1.71
C ILE A 65 -3.12 14.75 2.05
N PRO A 66 -4.23 15.33 2.51
CA PRO A 66 -5.46 14.59 2.75
C PRO A 66 -6.18 14.30 1.42
N VAL A 67 -6.89 13.18 1.35
CA VAL A 67 -7.65 12.80 0.13
C VAL A 67 -8.76 13.80 -0.20
N GLU A 68 -9.30 14.46 0.81
CA GLU A 68 -10.33 15.49 0.69
C GLU A 68 -9.90 16.63 -0.21
N LEU A 69 -8.62 17.02 -0.19
CA LEU A 69 -8.06 18.04 -1.09
C LEU A 69 -8.22 17.61 -2.55
N CYS A 70 -7.90 16.34 -2.86
CA CYS A 70 -8.06 15.84 -4.22
C CYS A 70 -9.54 15.79 -4.66
N GLN A 71 -10.46 15.59 -3.72
CA GLN A 71 -11.89 15.60 -4.02
C GLN A 71 -12.44 17.02 -4.23
N ILE A 72 -11.90 18.01 -3.54
CA ILE A 72 -12.23 19.43 -3.76
C ILE A 72 -11.78 19.88 -5.15
N LEU A 73 -10.56 19.49 -5.54
CA LEU A 73 -9.97 19.82 -6.84
C LEU A 73 -10.60 19.04 -8.02
N LYS A 74 -11.38 18.01 -7.75
CA LYS A 74 -12.14 17.22 -8.75
C LYS A 74 -11.31 16.85 -9.99
N ASP A 75 -11.73 17.33 -11.16
CA ASP A 75 -11.14 16.94 -12.45
C ASP A 75 -9.67 17.42 -12.59
N ASP A 76 -9.27 18.51 -11.94
CA ASP A 76 -7.89 18.97 -11.97
C ASP A 76 -6.98 18.03 -11.17
N ALA A 77 -7.42 17.53 -10.01
CA ALA A 77 -6.69 16.50 -9.30
C ALA A 77 -6.55 15.22 -10.13
N VAL A 78 -7.62 14.82 -10.83
CA VAL A 78 -7.60 13.63 -11.70
C VAL A 78 -6.57 13.78 -12.81
N LYS A 79 -6.49 14.93 -13.49
CA LYS A 79 -5.50 15.20 -14.55
C LYS A 79 -4.07 15.14 -14.02
N VAL A 80 -3.80 15.76 -12.87
CA VAL A 80 -2.47 15.74 -12.24
C VAL A 80 -2.08 14.31 -11.85
N LEU A 81 -2.97 13.60 -11.15
CA LEU A 81 -2.71 12.22 -10.72
C LEU A 81 -2.55 11.28 -11.92
N HIS A 82 -3.34 11.46 -12.98
CA HIS A 82 -3.19 10.70 -14.22
C HIS A 82 -1.82 10.92 -14.84
N SER A 83 -1.36 12.17 -14.92
CA SER A 83 -0.02 12.48 -15.44
C SER A 83 1.09 11.81 -14.62
N ILE A 84 1.00 11.88 -13.29
CA ILE A 84 1.96 11.24 -12.38
C ILE A 84 1.93 9.72 -12.55
N CYS A 85 0.77 9.08 -12.51
CA CYS A 85 0.65 7.62 -12.68
C CYS A 85 1.21 7.16 -14.02
N ARG A 86 0.93 7.91 -15.09
CA ARG A 86 1.44 7.61 -16.42
C ARG A 86 2.96 7.75 -16.50
N GLN A 87 3.52 8.77 -15.86
CA GLN A 87 4.97 8.94 -15.79
C GLN A 87 5.64 7.80 -15.02
N ILE A 88 5.10 7.44 -13.83
CA ILE A 88 5.61 6.30 -13.04
C ILE A 88 5.57 5.02 -13.88
N TRP A 89 4.46 4.78 -14.61
CA TRP A 89 4.31 3.60 -15.45
C TRP A 89 5.35 3.50 -16.56
N LYS A 90 5.65 4.64 -17.18
CA LYS A 90 6.64 4.71 -18.28
C LYS A 90 8.09 4.64 -17.78
N THR A 91 8.38 5.30 -16.67
CA THR A 91 9.77 5.44 -16.18
C THR A 91 10.15 4.40 -15.13
N GLN A 92 9.15 3.67 -14.57
CA GLN A 92 9.31 2.76 -13.42
C GLN A 92 9.89 3.47 -12.18
N GLN A 93 9.81 4.80 -12.14
CA GLN A 93 10.33 5.59 -11.03
C GLN A 93 9.19 6.22 -10.21
N TRP A 94 9.16 5.88 -8.93
CA TRP A 94 8.20 6.42 -7.98
C TRP A 94 8.71 7.74 -7.38
N PRO A 95 7.83 8.72 -7.13
CA PRO A 95 8.18 9.92 -6.36
C PRO A 95 8.73 9.52 -4.98
N GLN A 96 9.72 10.28 -4.48
CA GLN A 96 10.36 9.97 -3.20
C GLN A 96 9.37 9.97 -2.03
N ASP A 97 8.42 10.90 -2.04
CA ASP A 97 7.40 10.99 -0.98
C ASP A 97 6.43 9.79 -0.99
N TRP A 98 6.24 9.14 -2.15
CA TRP A 98 5.41 7.95 -2.25
C TRP A 98 6.15 6.67 -1.80
N LYS A 99 7.48 6.71 -1.74
CA LYS A 99 8.32 5.64 -1.22
C LYS A 99 8.43 5.65 0.31
N ARG A 100 8.02 6.75 0.95
CA ARG A 100 8.12 6.93 2.40
C ARG A 100 6.79 6.61 3.07
N SER A 101 6.86 5.95 4.21
CA SER A 101 5.71 5.69 5.08
C SER A 101 5.97 6.28 6.45
N ALA A 102 4.95 6.86 7.07
CA ALA A 102 4.99 7.21 8.47
C ALA A 102 4.47 6.02 9.29
N PHE A 103 5.26 5.51 10.22
CA PHE A 103 4.86 4.39 11.07
C PHE A 103 4.25 4.90 12.37
N ILE A 104 3.06 4.40 12.69
CA ILE A 104 2.38 4.68 13.96
C ILE A 104 2.36 3.39 14.78
N PRO A 105 3.05 3.36 15.94
CA PRO A 105 3.00 2.22 16.84
C PRO A 105 1.70 2.23 17.67
N ILE A 106 0.95 1.13 17.63
CA ILE A 106 -0.26 0.92 18.43
C ILE A 106 0.02 -0.20 19.44
N PRO A 107 -0.12 0.05 20.76
CA PRO A 107 0.16 -0.97 21.76
C PRO A 107 -0.83 -2.13 21.66
N LYS A 108 -0.33 -3.37 21.72
CA LYS A 108 -1.14 -4.59 21.79
C LYS A 108 -1.83 -4.77 23.15
N LYS A 109 -1.22 -4.22 24.22
CA LYS A 109 -1.67 -4.29 25.60
C LYS A 109 -1.39 -2.97 26.30
N SER A 110 -2.10 -2.70 27.38
CA SER A 110 -2.05 -1.43 28.14
C SER A 110 -0.69 -1.07 28.78
N ASN A 111 0.24 -2.03 28.90
CA ASN A 111 1.56 -1.84 29.52
C ASN A 111 2.71 -2.28 28.59
N ALA A 112 2.65 -1.87 27.34
CA ALA A 112 3.67 -2.23 26.36
C ALA A 112 4.97 -1.42 26.58
N LYS A 113 6.04 -2.10 27.04
CA LYS A 113 7.37 -1.51 27.26
C LYS A 113 8.36 -1.79 26.12
N GLU A 114 8.09 -2.78 25.29
CA GLU A 114 8.96 -3.21 24.20
C GLU A 114 8.32 -2.96 22.84
N CYS A 115 9.11 -2.65 21.81
CA CYS A 115 8.63 -2.41 20.45
C CYS A 115 7.85 -3.63 19.89
N SER A 116 8.25 -4.84 20.23
CA SER A 116 7.57 -6.10 19.87
C SER A 116 6.12 -6.20 20.37
N ASN A 117 5.78 -5.44 21.42
CA ASN A 117 4.43 -5.37 21.98
C ASN A 117 3.53 -4.34 21.31
N TYR A 118 3.94 -3.81 20.16
CA TYR A 118 3.17 -2.88 19.35
C TYR A 118 2.86 -3.47 17.98
N HIS A 119 1.74 -3.05 17.41
CA HIS A 119 1.46 -3.15 15.98
C HIS A 119 1.87 -1.86 15.30
N THR A 120 2.68 -1.93 14.26
CA THR A 120 3.00 -0.76 13.45
C THR A 120 2.00 -0.62 12.32
N ILE A 121 1.38 0.56 12.19
CA ILE A 121 0.56 0.93 11.04
C ILE A 121 1.38 1.85 10.15
N ALA A 122 1.57 1.47 8.90
CA ALA A 122 2.23 2.30 7.91
C ALA A 122 1.21 3.24 7.24
N LEU A 123 1.40 4.53 7.39
CA LEU A 123 0.64 5.55 6.69
C LEU A 123 1.40 5.94 5.42
N ILE A 124 0.88 5.53 4.29
CA ILE A 124 1.37 5.92 2.98
C ILE A 124 0.59 7.12 2.43
N SER A 125 1.16 7.84 1.47
CA SER A 125 0.50 8.94 0.76
C SER A 125 -0.89 8.53 0.26
N GLN A 126 -1.89 9.37 0.47
CA GLN A 126 -3.25 9.12 -0.01
C GLN A 126 -3.30 9.17 -1.55
N THR A 127 -2.47 10.00 -2.17
CA THR A 127 -2.35 10.10 -3.62
C THR A 127 -1.71 8.85 -4.22
N SER A 128 -0.72 8.24 -3.55
CA SER A 128 -0.12 6.97 -3.99
C SER A 128 -1.13 5.82 -3.97
N LYS A 129 -2.09 5.84 -3.06
CA LYS A 129 -3.16 4.83 -2.99
C LYS A 129 -4.02 4.79 -4.25
N VAL A 130 -4.15 5.90 -4.98
CA VAL A 130 -4.87 5.92 -6.27
C VAL A 130 -4.20 4.96 -7.26
N MET A 131 -2.89 5.06 -7.42
CA MET A 131 -2.14 4.15 -8.28
C MET A 131 -2.21 2.70 -7.80
N LEU A 132 -1.96 2.48 -6.50
CA LEU A 132 -2.05 1.14 -5.90
C LEU A 132 -3.43 0.51 -6.09
N LYS A 133 -4.50 1.31 -6.04
CA LYS A 133 -5.87 0.82 -6.26
C LYS A 133 -6.09 0.35 -7.70
N ILE A 134 -5.52 1.07 -8.67
CA ILE A 134 -5.58 0.67 -10.09
C ILE A 134 -4.78 -0.61 -10.30
N LEU A 135 -3.55 -0.70 -9.75
CA LEU A 135 -2.74 -1.90 -9.83
C LEU A 135 -3.40 -3.09 -9.14
N GLN A 136 -3.99 -2.88 -7.97
CA GLN A 136 -4.77 -3.91 -7.27
C GLN A 136 -5.92 -4.45 -8.14
N ALA A 137 -6.65 -3.57 -8.81
CA ALA A 137 -7.77 -3.99 -9.67
C ALA A 137 -7.27 -4.82 -10.87
N ARG A 138 -6.16 -4.42 -11.51
CA ARG A 138 -5.54 -5.17 -12.61
C ARG A 138 -5.06 -6.54 -12.13
N LEU A 139 -4.33 -6.57 -11.01
CA LEU A 139 -3.83 -7.80 -10.43
C LEU A 139 -4.98 -8.75 -10.04
N GLN A 140 -6.05 -8.22 -9.46
CA GLN A 140 -7.22 -9.01 -9.07
C GLN A 140 -7.90 -9.66 -10.27
N GLU A 141 -8.00 -8.95 -11.38
CA GLU A 141 -8.55 -9.47 -12.64
C GLU A 141 -7.70 -10.64 -13.17
N HIS A 142 -6.37 -10.44 -13.20
CA HIS A 142 -5.43 -11.47 -13.62
C HIS A 142 -5.46 -12.69 -12.68
N MET A 143 -5.41 -12.47 -11.37
CA MET A 143 -5.46 -13.54 -10.36
C MET A 143 -6.73 -14.37 -10.45
N ASN A 144 -7.87 -13.74 -10.74
CA ASN A 144 -9.14 -14.47 -10.88
C ASN A 144 -9.13 -15.47 -12.05
N CYS A 145 -8.33 -15.20 -13.08
CA CYS A 145 -8.18 -16.11 -14.24
C CYS A 145 -7.19 -17.25 -13.96
N GLU A 146 -6.10 -16.97 -13.20
CA GLU A 146 -5.00 -17.91 -13.00
C GLU A 146 -5.17 -18.82 -11.77
N ILE A 147 -5.85 -18.34 -10.73
CA ILE A 147 -5.99 -19.09 -9.49
C ILE A 147 -7.11 -20.14 -9.62
N PRO A 148 -6.83 -21.44 -9.33
CA PRO A 148 -7.83 -22.50 -9.34
C PRO A 148 -9.01 -22.21 -8.40
N ASP A 149 -10.19 -22.75 -8.73
CA ASP A 149 -11.43 -22.52 -7.97
C ASP A 149 -11.41 -23.04 -6.53
N ILE A 150 -10.58 -24.02 -6.25
CA ILE A 150 -10.39 -24.55 -4.89
C ILE A 150 -9.68 -23.56 -3.95
N HIS A 151 -8.99 -22.55 -4.50
CA HIS A 151 -8.26 -21.58 -3.70
C HIS A 151 -9.20 -20.48 -3.16
N ALA A 152 -9.36 -20.39 -1.84
CA ALA A 152 -10.25 -19.40 -1.20
C ALA A 152 -9.54 -18.08 -0.81
N GLY A 153 -8.19 -18.09 -0.70
CA GLY A 153 -7.42 -16.90 -0.33
C GLY A 153 -7.51 -15.80 -1.39
N PHE A 154 -7.68 -14.56 -0.95
CA PHE A 154 -7.72 -13.36 -1.80
C PHE A 154 -8.85 -13.31 -2.84
N ARG A 155 -9.84 -14.19 -2.76
CA ARG A 155 -11.03 -14.18 -3.62
C ARG A 155 -12.22 -13.52 -2.93
N LYS A 156 -12.91 -12.66 -3.68
CA LYS A 156 -14.13 -12.01 -3.21
C LYS A 156 -15.25 -13.05 -3.02
N GLY A 157 -15.88 -13.03 -1.85
CA GLY A 157 -16.97 -13.97 -1.53
C GLY A 157 -16.50 -15.36 -1.09
N ARG A 158 -15.21 -15.60 -0.99
CA ARG A 158 -14.62 -16.82 -0.44
C ARG A 158 -13.96 -16.52 0.91
N GLY A 159 -14.05 -17.45 1.84
CA GLY A 159 -13.51 -17.31 3.19
C GLY A 159 -12.99 -18.60 3.76
N THR A 160 -12.62 -18.59 5.04
CA THR A 160 -12.07 -19.74 5.75
C THR A 160 -13.04 -20.94 5.76
N ARG A 161 -14.36 -20.67 5.76
CA ARG A 161 -15.37 -21.76 5.71
C ARG A 161 -15.33 -22.52 4.38
N ASP A 162 -15.14 -21.80 3.27
CA ASP A 162 -15.04 -22.44 1.95
C ASP A 162 -13.79 -23.30 1.86
N GLN A 163 -12.68 -22.84 2.47
CA GLN A 163 -11.44 -23.61 2.51
C GLN A 163 -11.58 -24.88 3.34
N ILE A 164 -12.28 -24.83 4.47
CA ILE A 164 -12.57 -26.00 5.29
C ILE A 164 -13.46 -26.98 4.54
N ALA A 165 -14.48 -26.48 3.82
CA ALA A 165 -15.39 -27.33 3.04
C ALA A 165 -14.68 -28.06 1.87
N ASN A 166 -13.59 -27.51 1.34
CA ASN A 166 -12.82 -28.15 0.26
C ASN A 166 -11.84 -29.24 0.75
N ILE A 167 -11.68 -29.42 2.07
CA ILE A 167 -10.79 -30.42 2.66
C ILE A 167 -11.56 -31.72 2.97
N TYR A 168 -12.88 -31.64 3.02
CA TYR A 168 -13.78 -32.75 3.25
C TYR A 168 -14.49 -33.14 1.95
#